data_931771f8d38a24ef0478a1a8a65f07c1
#
_entry.id   931771f8d38a24ef0478a1a8a65f07c1
#
_cell.length_a   1.000
_cell.length_b   1.000
_cell.length_c   1.000
_cell.angle_alpha   90.00
_cell.angle_beta   90.00
_cell.angle_gamma   90.00
#
_symmetry.space_group_name_H-M   'P 1'
#
loop_
_entity.id
_entity.type
_entity.pdbx_description
1 polymer ?
#
loop_
_entity_poly.entity_id
_entity_poly.type
_entity_poly.pdbx_seq_one_letter_code
_entity_poly.pdbx_strand_id
1 'polypeptide(L)'
;MITLIGNSRKTAQPKTVQNKTVQNKTVPTDGDVAAFVAAIADPTRRAEAQLLAGLMAEVTGERPAMWGSAIVGFGSVHYRYASGREGDSPRVGFAPRKAQSVVYVRGGFDAYQDLLPRMGNHSIGKGCLYLKRVADADPEAFRALVDRSYRWAEAE
;
A
#
# COMPACT_ATOMS: atom_id res chain seq x y z
N MET A 1 -18.96 32.27 24.06
CA MET A 1 -18.72 32.04 23.60
C MET A 1 -18.36 31.57 23.12
N ILE A 2 -18.36 31.45 23.39
CA ILE A 2 -17.85 30.97 22.82
C ILE A 2 -17.43 30.42 22.35
N THR A 3 -17.46 30.41 22.51
CA THR A 3 -16.97 29.91 21.91
C THR A 3 -16.46 29.42 21.43
N LEU A 4 -16.44 29.46 21.71
CA LEU A 4 -15.90 29.01 21.15
C LEU A 4 -15.35 28.50 20.76
N ILE A 5 -15.43 28.60 21.04
CA ILE A 5 -14.81 28.20 20.56
C ILE A 5 -14.27 27.60 20.11
N GLY A 6 -14.33 27.71 20.39
CA GLY A 6 -13.70 27.17 19.88
C GLY A 6 -13.27 26.45 19.58
N ASN A 7 -13.34 26.61 19.79
CA ASN A 7 -12.81 25.93 19.41
C ASN A 7 -12.34 25.22 18.99
N SER A 8 -12.37 25.35 19.20
CA SER A 8 -11.79 24.78 18.75
C SER A 8 -11.26 24.17 18.47
N ARG A 9 -11.33 24.24 18.66
CA ARG A 9 -10.72 23.76 18.32
C ARG A 9 -10.19 23.07 17.94
N LYS A 10 -10.18 23.19 18.10
CA LYS A 10 -9.57 22.69 17.65
C LYS A 10 -9.08 22.07 17.15
N THR A 11 -9.18 22.24 17.46
CA THR A 11 -8.58 21.73 16.89
C THR A 11 -7.89 21.31 16.40
N ALA A 12 -7.88 21.37 16.58
CA ALA A 12 -7.09 20.97 16.03
C ALA A 12 -6.43 20.58 15.64
N GLN A 13 -6.21 20.70 15.75
CA GLN A 13 -5.49 20.41 15.25
C GLN A 13 -4.84 20.13 14.74
N PRO A 14 -4.79 20.25 14.84
CA PRO A 14 -3.94 20.03 14.21
C PRO A 14 -3.24 19.85 13.87
N LYS A 15 -3.09 19.89 14.13
CA LYS A 15 -2.33 19.82 13.71
C LYS A 15 -1.73 19.48 13.11
N THR A 16 -1.58 19.63 13.44
CA THR A 16 -0.90 19.41 12.79
C THR A 16 -0.40 19.03 12.32
N VAL A 17 -0.29 19.06 12.69
CA VAL A 17 0.37 18.76 12.13
C VAL A 17 1.06 18.56 11.79
N GLN A 18 1.29 18.54 12.05
CA GLN A 18 1.98 18.47 11.69
C GLN A 18 2.63 17.96 11.15
N ASN A 19 2.84 17.98 11.42
CA ASN A 19 3.56 17.51 10.83
C ASN A 19 4.00 17.11 10.29
N LYS A 20 4.24 16.93 10.55
CA LYS A 20 4.73 16.79 9.94
C LYS A 20 5.38 16.44 9.24
N THR A 21 5.63 16.51 9.31
CA THR A 21 6.24 16.43 8.71
C THR A 21 7.08 15.85 8.15
N VAL A 22 7.30 16.04 8.59
CA VAL A 22 8.21 15.40 8.16
C VAL A 22 8.14 14.29 7.39
N GLN A 23 8.01 14.21 6.98
CA GLN A 23 7.90 13.32 6.78
C GLN A 23 7.47 12.27 6.03
N ASN A 24 7.02 11.39 6.38
CA ASN A 24 6.58 10.28 5.65
C ASN A 24 5.26 10.55 5.05
N LYS A 25 5.17 10.51 3.73
CA LYS A 25 3.93 10.78 3.04
C LYS A 25 3.01 9.57 3.03
N THR A 26 3.57 8.38 3.21
CA THR A 26 2.80 7.14 3.14
C THR A 26 2.61 6.59 4.53
N VAL A 27 1.63 7.13 5.22
CA VAL A 27 1.25 6.63 6.54
C VAL A 27 -0.21 6.21 6.47
N PRO A 28 -0.65 5.31 7.36
CA PRO A 28 -2.07 4.94 7.39
C PRO A 28 -2.93 6.15 7.65
N THR A 29 -4.06 6.21 6.97
CA THR A 29 -5.00 7.31 7.14
C THR A 29 -6.38 6.75 7.41
N ASP A 30 -7.33 7.64 7.72
CA ASP A 30 -8.71 7.26 7.93
C ASP A 30 -9.48 7.17 6.62
N GLY A 31 -8.79 7.21 5.49
CA GLY A 31 -9.43 7.15 4.20
C GLY A 31 -10.26 5.89 4.02
N ASP A 32 -11.34 6.03 3.26
CA ASP A 32 -12.25 4.92 2.97
C ASP A 32 -11.76 4.19 1.73
N VAL A 33 -11.28 2.97 1.93
CA VAL A 33 -10.74 2.16 0.83
C VAL A 33 -11.83 1.86 -0.19
N ALA A 34 -13.03 1.51 0.26
CA ALA A 34 -14.12 1.19 -0.67
C ALA A 34 -14.47 2.39 -1.54
N ALA A 35 -14.52 3.58 -0.94
CA ALA A 35 -14.80 4.80 -1.70
C ALA A 35 -13.68 5.11 -2.67
N PHE A 36 -12.43 4.92 -2.24
CA PHE A 36 -11.28 5.13 -3.11
C PHE A 36 -11.35 4.23 -4.35
N VAL A 37 -11.61 2.95 -4.14
CA VAL A 37 -11.69 2.00 -5.26
C VAL A 37 -12.87 2.32 -6.16
N ALA A 38 -14.03 2.64 -5.58
CA ALA A 38 -15.21 2.96 -6.36
C ALA A 38 -15.03 4.19 -7.22
N ALA A 39 -14.15 5.10 -6.82
CA ALA A 39 -13.91 6.34 -7.54
C ALA A 39 -12.96 6.19 -8.72
N ILE A 40 -12.36 5.02 -8.91
CA ILE A 40 -11.46 4.79 -10.03
C ILE A 40 -12.27 4.84 -11.33
N ALA A 41 -11.88 5.75 -12.24
CA ALA A 41 -12.67 6.00 -13.44
C ALA A 41 -12.58 4.87 -14.44
N ASP A 42 -11.38 4.31 -14.64
CA ASP A 42 -11.18 3.23 -15.61
C ASP A 42 -11.78 1.93 -15.08
N PRO A 43 -12.78 1.34 -15.79
CA PRO A 43 -13.41 0.11 -15.29
C PRO A 43 -12.45 -1.06 -15.11
N THR A 44 -11.45 -1.18 -15.98
CA THR A 44 -10.46 -2.25 -15.87
C THR A 44 -9.62 -2.05 -14.62
N ARG A 45 -9.13 -0.83 -14.40
CA ARG A 45 -8.33 -0.53 -13.21
C ARG A 45 -9.16 -0.72 -11.95
N ARG A 46 -10.43 -0.32 -12.00
CA ARG A 46 -11.32 -0.48 -10.84
C ARG A 46 -11.54 -1.95 -10.51
N ALA A 47 -11.79 -2.78 -11.51
CA ALA A 47 -11.96 -4.21 -11.29
C ALA A 47 -10.70 -4.84 -10.74
N GLU A 48 -9.53 -4.43 -11.24
CA GLU A 48 -8.26 -4.93 -10.73
C GLU A 48 -8.05 -4.52 -9.28
N ALA A 49 -8.41 -3.29 -8.94
CA ALA A 49 -8.27 -2.83 -7.56
C ALA A 49 -9.17 -3.63 -6.62
N GLN A 50 -10.39 -3.92 -7.05
CA GLN A 50 -11.30 -4.76 -6.27
C GLN A 50 -10.72 -6.15 -6.06
N LEU A 51 -10.18 -6.73 -7.12
CA LEU A 51 -9.58 -8.05 -7.06
C LEU A 51 -8.38 -8.05 -6.13
N LEU A 52 -7.49 -7.08 -6.26
CA LEU A 52 -6.30 -6.99 -5.43
C LEU A 52 -6.65 -6.78 -3.96
N ALA A 53 -7.62 -5.91 -3.69
CA ALA A 53 -8.01 -5.65 -2.31
C ALA A 53 -8.55 -6.93 -1.64
N GLY A 54 -9.39 -7.67 -2.36
CA GLY A 54 -9.94 -8.90 -1.83
C GLY A 54 -8.90 -9.99 -1.64
N LEU A 55 -8.05 -10.16 -2.65
CA LEU A 55 -7.01 -11.20 -2.61
C LEU A 55 -6.00 -10.93 -1.50
N MET A 56 -5.54 -9.70 -1.39
CA MET A 56 -4.55 -9.37 -0.37
C MET A 56 -5.14 -9.45 1.03
N ALA A 57 -6.41 -9.06 1.20
CA ALA A 57 -7.07 -9.22 2.49
C ALA A 57 -7.16 -10.69 2.86
N GLU A 58 -7.50 -11.54 1.90
CA GLU A 58 -7.62 -12.97 2.13
C GLU A 58 -6.27 -13.59 2.50
N VAL A 59 -5.21 -13.25 1.75
CA VAL A 59 -3.90 -13.85 1.97
C VAL A 59 -3.29 -13.40 3.28
N THR A 60 -3.46 -12.12 3.63
CA THR A 60 -2.80 -11.57 4.82
C THR A 60 -3.65 -11.67 6.08
N GLY A 61 -4.96 -11.77 5.94
CA GLY A 61 -5.84 -11.70 7.08
C GLY A 61 -6.04 -10.30 7.64
N GLU A 62 -5.50 -9.29 6.95
CA GLU A 62 -5.56 -7.91 7.40
C GLU A 62 -6.66 -7.16 6.67
N ARG A 63 -7.18 -6.12 7.31
CA ARG A 63 -8.08 -5.19 6.65
C ARG A 63 -7.28 -4.24 5.77
N PRO A 64 -7.80 -3.91 4.57
CA PRO A 64 -7.14 -2.88 3.76
C PRO A 64 -7.23 -1.52 4.45
N ALA A 65 -6.18 -0.73 4.30
CA ALA A 65 -6.15 0.63 4.84
C ALA A 65 -5.51 1.54 3.82
N MET A 66 -5.97 2.78 3.78
CA MET A 66 -5.32 3.77 2.92
C MET A 66 -3.99 4.18 3.52
N TRP A 67 -2.97 4.23 2.67
CA TRP A 67 -1.66 4.76 3.02
C TRP A 67 -1.41 5.95 2.10
N GLY A 68 -1.47 7.14 2.67
CA GLY A 68 -1.51 8.33 1.86
C GLY A 68 -2.83 8.41 1.12
N SER A 69 -2.82 8.97 -0.07
CA SER A 69 -4.03 9.20 -0.85
C SER A 69 -4.23 8.21 -1.98
N ALA A 70 -3.27 7.32 -2.25
CA ALA A 70 -3.33 6.49 -3.45
C ALA A 70 -2.90 5.06 -3.26
N ILE A 71 -2.49 4.66 -2.07
CA ILE A 71 -1.98 3.31 -1.81
C ILE A 71 -2.93 2.60 -0.85
N VAL A 72 -3.30 1.37 -1.21
CA VAL A 72 -4.04 0.48 -0.31
C VAL A 72 -3.04 -0.50 0.26
N GLY A 73 -2.92 -0.51 1.58
CA GLY A 73 -1.92 -1.34 2.25
C GLY A 73 -2.51 -2.30 3.25
N PHE A 74 -1.72 -3.33 3.59
CA PHE A 74 -2.14 -4.41 4.45
C PHE A 74 -1.04 -4.66 5.49
N GLY A 75 -1.41 -4.52 6.75
CA GLY A 75 -0.46 -4.64 7.83
C GLY A 75 0.44 -3.42 7.91
N SER A 76 1.34 -3.43 8.85
CA SER A 76 2.23 -2.29 9.08
C SER A 76 3.53 -2.80 9.67
N VAL A 77 4.62 -2.17 9.29
CA VAL A 77 5.92 -2.46 9.86
C VAL A 77 6.65 -1.14 10.05
N HIS A 78 7.36 -1.05 11.17
CA HIS A 78 8.18 0.13 11.46
C HIS A 78 9.62 -0.16 11.03
N TYR A 79 10.20 0.74 10.25
CA TYR A 79 11.58 0.58 9.81
C TYR A 79 12.45 1.66 10.40
N ARG A 80 13.74 1.34 10.53
CA ARG A 80 14.73 2.30 10.99
C ARG A 80 16.03 2.03 10.24
N TYR A 81 16.52 3.06 9.56
CA TYR A 81 17.79 2.98 8.86
C TYR A 81 18.95 3.36 9.78
N ALA A 82 20.14 2.92 9.42
CA ALA A 82 21.35 3.27 10.16
C ALA A 82 21.55 4.78 10.24
N SER A 83 21.04 5.52 9.25
CA SER A 83 21.13 6.98 9.25
C SER A 83 20.25 7.63 10.31
N GLY A 84 19.40 6.85 10.98
CA GLY A 84 18.44 7.37 11.94
C GLY A 84 17.06 7.64 11.35
N ARG A 85 16.94 7.55 10.04
CA ARG A 85 15.65 7.73 9.39
C ARG A 85 14.76 6.54 9.70
N GLU A 86 13.52 6.81 10.08
CA GLU A 86 12.58 5.75 10.41
C GLU A 86 11.18 6.15 9.98
N GLY A 87 10.31 5.18 9.94
CA GLY A 87 8.92 5.40 9.55
C GLY A 87 8.17 4.09 9.52
N ASP A 88 6.98 4.15 8.96
CA ASP A 88 6.12 2.98 8.83
C ASP A 88 5.86 2.71 7.36
N SER A 89 5.66 1.44 7.04
CA SER A 89 5.25 1.05 5.70
C SER A 89 4.28 -0.13 5.79
N PRO A 90 3.44 -0.33 4.76
CA PRO A 90 2.61 -1.52 4.74
C PRO A 90 3.47 -2.75 4.51
N ARG A 91 3.01 -3.89 4.97
CA ARG A 91 3.73 -5.14 4.74
C ARG A 91 3.59 -5.59 3.29
N VAL A 92 2.49 -5.23 2.67
CA VAL A 92 2.25 -5.41 1.23
C VAL A 92 1.14 -4.44 0.87
N GLY A 93 1.11 -4.00 -0.38
CA GLY A 93 0.07 -3.07 -0.79
C GLY A 93 0.03 -2.92 -2.30
N PHE A 94 -0.89 -2.10 -2.75
CA PHE A 94 -1.01 -1.82 -4.18
C PHE A 94 -1.52 -0.40 -4.40
N ALA A 95 -1.27 0.09 -5.59
CA ALA A 95 -1.83 1.38 -6.03
C ALA A 95 -2.27 1.23 -7.48
N PRO A 96 -3.53 1.54 -7.77
CA PRO A 96 -3.96 1.61 -9.16
C PRO A 96 -3.40 2.87 -9.79
N ARG A 97 -2.75 2.71 -10.94
CA ARG A 97 -2.22 3.82 -11.71
C ARG A 97 -2.92 3.84 -13.05
N LYS A 98 -2.66 4.90 -13.82
CA LYS A 98 -3.38 5.09 -15.07
C LYS A 98 -3.17 3.95 -16.06
N ALA A 99 -1.93 3.49 -16.20
CA ALA A 99 -1.58 2.49 -17.21
C ALA A 99 -1.29 1.11 -16.65
N GLN A 100 -1.28 0.95 -15.34
CA GLN A 100 -0.86 -0.30 -14.72
C GLN A 100 -1.23 -0.30 -13.26
N SER A 101 -1.21 -1.48 -12.65
CA SER A 101 -1.33 -1.61 -11.21
C SER A 101 0.06 -1.78 -10.62
N VAL A 102 0.32 -1.12 -9.49
CA VAL A 102 1.62 -1.21 -8.83
C VAL A 102 1.43 -1.99 -7.55
N VAL A 103 2.29 -2.99 -7.33
CA VAL A 103 2.28 -3.78 -6.11
C VAL A 103 3.56 -3.48 -5.35
N TYR A 104 3.43 -3.19 -4.07
CA TYR A 104 4.56 -2.83 -3.21
C TYR A 104 4.91 -4.04 -2.36
N VAL A 105 6.17 -4.47 -2.45
CA VAL A 105 6.65 -5.64 -1.73
C VAL A 105 7.89 -5.28 -0.93
N ARG A 106 8.15 -6.10 0.09
CA ARG A 106 9.29 -5.93 0.98
C ARG A 106 10.37 -6.95 0.62
N GLY A 107 11.59 -6.65 1.00
CA GLY A 107 12.70 -7.61 0.88
C GLY A 107 13.48 -7.53 -0.40
N GLY A 108 13.06 -6.71 -1.36
CA GLY A 108 13.75 -6.60 -2.65
C GLY A 108 13.46 -7.77 -3.56
N PHE A 109 13.59 -7.55 -4.87
CA PHE A 109 13.14 -8.53 -5.85
C PHE A 109 14.07 -9.72 -6.02
N ASP A 110 15.29 -9.66 -5.47
CA ASP A 110 16.13 -10.85 -5.44
C ASP A 110 15.44 -11.99 -4.67
N ALA A 111 14.58 -11.66 -3.73
CA ALA A 111 13.87 -12.66 -2.94
C ALA A 111 12.68 -13.27 -3.68
N TYR A 112 12.36 -12.77 -4.88
CA TYR A 112 11.15 -13.18 -5.61
C TYR A 112 11.49 -13.73 -7.00
N GLN A 113 12.73 -14.09 -7.24
CA GLN A 113 13.16 -14.51 -8.58
C GLN A 113 12.42 -15.73 -9.10
N ASP A 114 11.96 -16.58 -8.20
CA ASP A 114 11.18 -17.76 -8.57
C ASP A 114 9.77 -17.41 -9.00
N LEU A 115 9.24 -16.26 -8.58
CA LEU A 115 7.86 -15.89 -8.85
C LEU A 115 7.73 -14.91 -10.02
N LEU A 116 8.74 -14.06 -10.24
CA LEU A 116 8.64 -13.00 -11.23
C LEU A 116 8.32 -13.49 -12.65
N PRO A 117 8.92 -14.60 -13.11
CA PRO A 117 8.60 -15.07 -14.47
C PRO A 117 7.13 -15.45 -14.66
N ARG A 118 6.38 -15.62 -13.57
CA ARG A 118 4.99 -16.01 -13.61
C ARG A 118 4.03 -14.83 -13.48
N MET A 119 4.56 -13.60 -13.54
CA MET A 119 3.75 -12.39 -13.33
C MET A 119 3.17 -11.80 -14.62
N GLY A 120 3.37 -12.45 -15.75
CA GLY A 120 2.88 -11.91 -17.02
C GLY A 120 3.68 -10.70 -17.45
N ASN A 121 3.04 -9.79 -18.14
CA ASN A 121 3.70 -8.58 -18.63
C ASN A 121 3.92 -7.63 -17.46
N HIS A 122 5.17 -7.51 -17.04
CA HIS A 122 5.49 -6.72 -15.84
C HIS A 122 6.85 -6.06 -15.99
N SER A 123 7.11 -5.11 -15.10
CA SER A 123 8.43 -4.57 -14.88
C SER A 123 8.59 -4.37 -13.38
N ILE A 124 9.83 -4.13 -12.95
CA ILE A 124 10.10 -3.93 -11.53
C ILE A 124 10.89 -2.65 -11.34
N GLY A 125 10.66 -2.03 -10.18
CA GLY A 125 11.45 -0.94 -9.70
C GLY A 125 11.95 -1.29 -8.32
N LYS A 126 12.33 -0.31 -7.56
CA LYS A 126 12.80 -0.53 -6.21
C LYS A 126 11.60 -0.74 -5.29
N GLY A 127 11.30 -1.99 -4.97
CA GLY A 127 10.17 -2.33 -4.13
C GLY A 127 8.82 -2.28 -4.83
N CYS A 128 8.80 -2.03 -6.13
CA CYS A 128 7.55 -1.90 -6.88
C CYS A 128 7.49 -2.90 -8.01
N LEU A 129 6.40 -3.64 -8.08
CA LEU A 129 6.11 -4.54 -9.20
C LEU A 129 5.01 -3.87 -10.02
N TYR A 130 5.29 -3.61 -11.28
CA TYR A 130 4.35 -2.95 -12.18
C TYR A 130 3.70 -4.00 -13.06
N LEU A 131 2.38 -4.15 -12.94
CA LEU A 131 1.63 -5.13 -13.71
C LEU A 131 0.75 -4.40 -14.72
N LYS A 132 0.96 -4.70 -16.00
CA LYS A 132 0.10 -4.16 -17.05
C LYS A 132 -1.33 -4.63 -16.87
N ARG A 133 -1.50 -5.92 -16.64
CA ARG A 133 -2.79 -6.53 -16.41
C ARG A 133 -2.64 -7.55 -15.28
N VAL A 134 -3.36 -7.32 -14.21
CA VAL A 134 -3.31 -8.25 -13.08
C VAL A 134 -3.75 -9.64 -13.49
N ALA A 135 -4.71 -9.73 -14.42
CA ALA A 135 -5.23 -11.02 -14.88
C ALA A 135 -4.17 -11.88 -15.57
N ASP A 136 -3.09 -11.28 -16.06
CA ASP A 136 -2.03 -12.04 -16.74
C ASP A 136 -1.08 -12.71 -15.75
N ALA A 137 -1.10 -12.33 -14.50
CA ALA A 137 -0.26 -12.97 -13.49
C ALA A 137 -0.85 -14.30 -13.09
N ASP A 138 0.02 -15.29 -12.87
CA ASP A 138 -0.39 -16.59 -12.35
C ASP A 138 -0.95 -16.38 -10.94
N PRO A 139 -2.22 -16.72 -10.70
CA PRO A 139 -2.84 -16.46 -9.39
C PRO A 139 -2.08 -17.09 -8.22
N GLU A 140 -1.59 -18.31 -8.40
CA GLU A 140 -0.87 -19.00 -7.33
C GLU A 140 0.43 -18.27 -7.01
N ALA A 141 1.18 -17.90 -8.05
CA ALA A 141 2.43 -17.19 -7.86
C ALA A 141 2.20 -15.81 -7.24
N PHE A 142 1.13 -15.15 -7.65
CA PHE A 142 0.83 -13.83 -7.11
C PHE A 142 0.46 -13.92 -5.63
N ARG A 143 -0.34 -14.92 -5.26
CA ARG A 143 -0.66 -15.13 -3.84
C ARG A 143 0.59 -15.42 -3.02
N ALA A 144 1.52 -16.20 -3.57
CA ALA A 144 2.78 -16.49 -2.89
C ALA A 144 3.62 -15.22 -2.72
N LEU A 145 3.62 -14.36 -3.71
CA LEU A 145 4.36 -13.10 -3.63
C LEU A 145 3.79 -12.21 -2.53
N VAL A 146 2.47 -12.09 -2.46
CA VAL A 146 1.81 -11.29 -1.44
C VAL A 146 2.12 -11.85 -0.05
N ASP A 147 1.99 -13.16 0.12
CA ASP A 147 2.25 -13.80 1.40
C ASP A 147 3.70 -13.62 1.83
N ARG A 148 4.63 -13.79 0.89
CA ARG A 148 6.05 -13.65 1.20
C ARG A 148 6.39 -12.23 1.64
N SER A 149 5.81 -11.22 0.98
CA SER A 149 6.02 -9.83 1.38
C SER A 149 5.44 -9.57 2.76
N TYR A 150 4.24 -10.06 3.00
CA TYR A 150 3.58 -9.84 4.27
C TYR A 150 4.37 -10.47 5.43
N ARG A 151 4.91 -11.67 5.21
CA ARG A 151 5.64 -12.39 6.25
C ARG A 151 7.12 -12.04 6.28
N TRP A 152 7.56 -11.16 5.41
CA TRP A 152 8.98 -10.84 5.32
C TRP A 152 9.52 -10.39 6.67
N ALA A 153 10.58 -11.05 7.14
CA ALA A 153 11.24 -10.68 8.38
C ALA A 153 12.57 -10.05 8.02
N GLU A 154 12.76 -8.82 8.46
CA GLU A 154 14.02 -8.15 8.24
C GLU A 154 15.09 -8.79 9.10
N ALA A 155 16.27 -8.95 8.53
CA ALA A 155 17.43 -9.34 9.33
C ALA A 155 17.85 -8.11 10.12
N GLU A 156 17.68 -8.16 11.40
CA GLU A 156 17.91 -7.01 12.26
C GLU A 156 19.38 -6.82 12.66
#